data_9825f73f845a73f3851fa1016e9a524b
#
_entry.id   9825f73f845a73f3851fa1016e9a524b
#
_cell.length_a   1.000
_cell.length_b   1.000
_cell.length_c   1.000
_cell.angle_alpha   90.00
_cell.angle_beta   90.00
_cell.angle_gamma   90.00
#
_symmetry.space_group_name_H-M   'P 1'
#
loop_
_entity.id
_entity.type
_entity.pdbx_description
1 polymer ?
#
loop_
_entity_poly.entity_id
_entity_poly.type
_entity_poly.pdbx_seq_one_letter_code
_entity_poly.pdbx_strand_id
1 'polypeptide(L)'
;MNIRLYHPNSIVENTTKSLSKDHGHYVANVMRLKLGSRLNFFNKDGEWESEITLIQKDKVEVKFTKKIKQASNGSKIELAICLVKKNPMETILQKSTELGVSKIIPIVSERTEVKDLNYERARKIVIEATEPVSYTHLTLPTKRIV
;
A
#
# COMPACT_ATOMS: atom_id res chain seq x y z
N MET A 1 8.64 14.06 9.74
CA MET A 1 7.65 13.02 9.41
C MET A 1 8.08 12.39 8.09
N ASN A 2 8.32 11.08 8.09
CA ASN A 2 8.83 10.41 6.89
C ASN A 2 7.63 9.93 6.06
N ILE A 3 7.41 10.53 4.90
CA ILE A 3 6.33 10.13 3.99
C ILE A 3 6.72 8.82 3.34
N ARG A 4 5.81 7.88 3.35
CA ARG A 4 6.00 6.53 2.87
C ARG A 4 4.88 6.14 1.94
N LEU A 5 5.20 5.79 0.69
CA LEU A 5 4.25 5.49 -0.37
C LEU A 5 4.48 4.10 -0.96
N TYR A 6 3.42 3.47 -1.40
CA TYR A 6 3.50 2.18 -2.08
C TYR A 6 3.88 2.33 -3.56
N HIS A 7 4.82 1.51 -4.04
CA HIS A 7 5.22 1.44 -5.45
C HIS A 7 4.95 0.04 -6.01
N PRO A 8 4.09 -0.11 -7.03
CA PRO A 8 3.64 -1.43 -7.50
C PRO A 8 4.71 -2.24 -8.22
N ASN A 9 5.72 -1.60 -8.78
CA ASN A 9 6.76 -2.23 -9.58
C ASN A 9 8.07 -2.40 -8.80
N SER A 10 8.97 -3.20 -9.34
CA SER A 10 10.33 -3.34 -8.81
C SER A 10 11.05 -2.00 -8.80
N ILE A 11 11.77 -1.73 -7.73
CA ILE A 11 12.58 -0.53 -7.53
C ILE A 11 14.05 -0.90 -7.69
N VAL A 12 14.74 -0.15 -8.53
CA VAL A 12 16.19 -0.27 -8.72
C VAL A 12 16.86 1.01 -8.22
N GLU A 13 17.91 0.87 -7.44
CA GLU A 13 18.68 2.00 -6.92
C GLU A 13 19.28 2.84 -8.06
N ASN A 14 19.44 4.12 -7.80
CA ASN A 14 19.95 5.12 -8.75
C ASN A 14 19.12 5.30 -10.03
N THR A 15 17.87 4.85 -10.05
CA THR A 15 16.94 5.09 -11.16
C THR A 15 15.95 6.20 -10.83
N THR A 16 15.57 6.94 -11.88
CA THR A 16 14.53 7.97 -11.79
C THR A 16 13.23 7.44 -12.38
N LYS A 17 12.13 7.69 -11.71
CA LYS A 17 10.78 7.28 -12.13
C LYS A 17 9.79 8.42 -11.98
N SER A 18 8.86 8.51 -12.92
CA SER A 18 7.68 9.37 -12.78
C SER A 18 6.68 8.71 -11.84
N LEU A 19 6.13 9.51 -10.93
CA LEU A 19 5.05 9.08 -10.05
C LEU A 19 3.72 8.95 -10.81
N SER A 20 2.81 8.13 -10.29
CA SER A 20 1.42 8.14 -10.74
C SER A 20 0.78 9.50 -10.49
N LYS A 21 -0.30 9.81 -11.20
CA LYS A 21 -1.05 11.06 -10.99
C LYS A 21 -1.45 11.25 -9.53
N ASP A 22 -1.95 10.20 -8.89
CA ASP A 22 -2.41 10.24 -7.49
C ASP A 22 -1.24 10.52 -6.53
N HIS A 23 -0.12 9.82 -6.66
CA HIS A 23 1.08 10.07 -5.86
C HIS A 23 1.69 11.44 -6.16
N GLY A 24 1.76 11.84 -7.43
CA GLY A 24 2.25 13.17 -7.80
C GLY A 24 1.42 14.28 -7.19
N HIS A 25 0.10 14.19 -7.28
CA HIS A 25 -0.82 15.13 -6.64
C HIS A 25 -0.66 15.14 -5.11
N TYR A 26 -0.59 13.97 -4.49
CA TYR A 26 -0.41 13.84 -3.04
C TYR A 26 0.89 14.51 -2.59
N VAL A 27 2.01 14.21 -3.25
CA VAL A 27 3.34 14.74 -2.91
C VAL A 27 3.42 16.25 -3.12
N ALA A 28 2.96 16.75 -4.26
CA ALA A 28 3.11 18.17 -4.64
C ALA A 28 2.03 19.06 -4.01
N ASN A 29 0.78 18.64 -3.98
CA ASN A 29 -0.35 19.50 -3.63
C ASN A 29 -0.84 19.27 -2.20
N VAL A 30 -0.88 18.04 -1.72
CA VAL A 30 -1.34 17.73 -0.36
C VAL A 30 -0.20 17.94 0.64
N MET A 31 0.93 17.26 0.41
CA MET A 31 2.09 17.34 1.30
C MET A 31 2.99 18.54 1.02
N ARG A 32 2.80 19.17 -0.14
CA ARG A 32 3.54 20.38 -0.56
C ARG A 32 5.05 20.23 -0.48
N LEU A 33 5.54 19.04 -0.84
CA LEU A 33 6.96 18.78 -0.90
C LEU A 33 7.61 19.58 -2.03
N LYS A 34 8.90 19.85 -1.86
CA LYS A 34 9.70 20.63 -2.81
C LYS A 34 10.74 19.76 -3.49
N LEU A 35 11.34 20.30 -4.53
CA LEU A 35 12.52 19.71 -5.16
C LEU A 35 13.59 19.41 -4.09
N GLY A 36 14.21 18.23 -4.14
CA GLY A 36 15.18 17.78 -3.15
C GLY A 36 14.58 17.20 -1.87
N SER A 37 13.26 17.25 -1.69
CA SER A 37 12.61 16.60 -0.54
C SER A 37 12.75 15.09 -0.61
N ARG A 38 12.92 14.45 0.55
CA ARG A 38 13.04 13.00 0.66
C ARG A 38 11.73 12.36 1.08
N LEU A 39 11.46 11.20 0.52
CA LEU A 39 10.35 10.33 0.88
C LEU A 39 10.73 8.87 0.62
N ASN A 40 10.01 7.96 1.26
CA ASN A 40 10.26 6.55 1.10
C ASN A 40 9.22 5.89 0.21
N PHE A 41 9.67 4.92 -0.56
CA PHE A 41 8.79 4.00 -1.28
C PHE A 41 9.01 2.58 -0.82
N PHE A 42 7.94 1.82 -0.74
CA PHE A 42 8.00 0.41 -0.37
C PHE A 42 7.19 -0.47 -1.32
N ASN A 43 7.58 -1.72 -1.39
CA ASN A 43 6.85 -2.80 -2.03
C ASN A 43 7.18 -4.14 -1.35
N LYS A 44 6.79 -5.25 -2.00
CA LYS A 44 7.08 -6.61 -1.51
C LYS A 44 8.58 -6.93 -1.35
N ASP A 45 9.46 -6.19 -2.03
CA ASP A 45 10.90 -6.46 -2.05
C ASP A 45 11.66 -5.65 -0.99
N GLY A 46 11.01 -4.63 -0.38
CA GLY A 46 11.62 -3.81 0.67
C GLY A 46 11.16 -2.35 0.66
N GLU A 47 12.02 -1.50 1.21
CA GLU A 47 11.79 -0.06 1.29
C GLU A 47 13.03 0.72 0.84
N TRP A 48 12.81 1.79 0.08
CA TRP A 48 13.84 2.64 -0.50
C TRP A 48 13.63 4.09 -0.15
N GLU A 49 14.72 4.77 0.14
CA GLU A 49 14.75 6.22 0.19
C GLU A 49 14.78 6.77 -1.24
N SER A 50 14.10 7.87 -1.44
CA SER A 50 14.08 8.60 -2.70
C SER A 50 14.13 10.10 -2.48
N GLU A 51 14.51 10.83 -3.53
CA GLU A 51 14.56 12.28 -3.57
C GLU A 51 13.76 12.79 -4.77
N ILE A 52 13.01 13.87 -4.58
CA ILE A 52 12.24 14.51 -5.66
C ILE A 52 13.22 15.26 -6.57
N THR A 53 13.25 14.86 -7.83
CA THR A 53 14.13 15.45 -8.86
C THR A 53 13.42 16.37 -9.83
N LEU A 54 12.09 16.27 -9.94
CA LEU A 54 11.27 17.12 -10.80
C LEU A 54 9.88 17.33 -10.20
N ILE A 55 9.40 18.57 -10.23
CA ILE A 55 7.99 18.90 -9.96
C ILE A 55 7.52 19.82 -11.08
N GLN A 56 6.56 19.33 -11.86
CA GLN A 56 5.83 20.09 -12.88
C GLN A 56 4.35 19.89 -12.67
N LYS A 57 3.51 20.70 -13.34
CA LYS A 57 2.05 20.71 -13.16
C LYS A 57 1.41 19.31 -13.18
N ASP A 58 1.84 18.46 -14.09
CA ASP A 58 1.26 17.12 -14.31
C ASP A 58 2.29 16.00 -14.14
N LYS A 59 3.50 16.30 -13.66
CA LYS A 59 4.58 15.33 -13.58
C LYS A 59 5.46 15.56 -12.37
N VAL A 60 5.60 14.55 -11.54
CA VAL A 60 6.56 14.50 -10.45
C VAL A 60 7.49 13.32 -10.67
N GLU A 61 8.79 13.55 -10.59
CA GLU A 61 9.79 12.50 -10.69
C GLU A 61 10.57 12.37 -9.39
N VAL A 62 10.91 11.14 -9.07
CA VAL A 62 11.75 10.79 -7.92
C VAL A 62 12.91 9.93 -8.38
N LYS A 63 14.07 10.15 -7.77
CA LYS A 63 15.24 9.27 -7.90
C LYS A 63 15.31 8.38 -6.68
N PHE A 64 15.29 7.07 -6.86
CA PHE A 64 15.55 6.11 -5.80
C PHE A 64 17.02 6.09 -5.46
N THR A 65 17.38 6.39 -4.22
CA THR A 65 18.77 6.57 -3.82
C THR A 65 19.37 5.30 -3.23
N LYS A 66 18.73 4.72 -2.24
CA LYS A 66 19.21 3.49 -1.60
C LYS A 66 18.08 2.67 -1.01
N LYS A 67 18.31 1.37 -0.91
CA LYS A 67 17.44 0.47 -0.16
C LYS A 67 17.73 0.62 1.34
N ILE A 68 16.72 0.99 2.11
CA ILE A 68 16.85 1.22 3.55
C ILE A 68 16.32 0.08 4.40
N LYS A 69 15.46 -0.77 3.83
CA LYS A 69 14.90 -1.90 4.54
C LYS A 69 14.67 -3.07 3.59
N GLN A 70 15.09 -4.26 4.00
CA GLN A 70 14.76 -5.50 3.31
C GLN A 70 13.28 -5.84 3.49
N ALA A 71 12.72 -6.63 2.58
CA ALA A 71 11.42 -7.23 2.80
C ALA A 71 11.43 -8.00 4.13
N SER A 72 10.49 -7.70 4.98
CA SER A 72 10.31 -8.48 6.20
C SER A 72 9.39 -9.67 5.92
N ASN A 73 9.72 -10.82 6.48
CA ASN A 73 8.80 -11.97 6.53
C ASN A 73 7.63 -11.69 7.48
N GLY A 74 7.00 -10.57 7.43
CA GLY A 74 5.84 -10.14 8.18
C GLY A 74 5.30 -11.03 9.32
N SER A 75 4.21 -10.66 9.90
CA SER A 75 3.44 -11.54 10.78
C SER A 75 3.01 -12.81 10.04
N LYS A 76 2.94 -13.96 10.73
CA LYS A 76 2.35 -15.19 10.20
C LYS A 76 0.85 -15.31 10.48
N ILE A 77 0.21 -14.24 10.93
CA ILE A 77 -1.21 -14.22 11.25
C ILE A 77 -2.02 -14.10 9.97
N GLU A 78 -2.86 -15.07 9.70
CA GLU A 78 -3.85 -15.03 8.63
C GLU A 78 -5.25 -14.84 9.21
N LEU A 79 -6.04 -13.94 8.65
CA LEU A 79 -7.42 -13.67 9.04
C LEU A 79 -8.37 -14.28 8.01
N ALA A 80 -9.11 -15.31 8.38
CA ALA A 80 -10.23 -15.83 7.62
C ALA A 80 -11.53 -15.22 8.15
N ILE A 81 -12.31 -14.58 7.29
CA ILE A 81 -13.51 -13.86 7.71
C ILE A 81 -14.63 -13.94 6.67
N CYS A 82 -15.84 -14.20 7.13
CA CYS A 82 -17.03 -14.13 6.29
C CYS A 82 -17.27 -12.69 5.82
N LEU A 83 -17.69 -12.55 4.57
CA LEU A 83 -18.03 -11.25 4.02
C LEU A 83 -19.17 -10.61 4.81
N VAL A 84 -18.99 -9.35 5.15
CA VAL A 84 -19.99 -8.50 5.79
C VAL A 84 -20.30 -7.31 4.89
N LYS A 85 -21.27 -6.48 5.29
CA LYS A 85 -21.63 -5.26 4.55
C LYS A 85 -20.43 -4.36 4.31
N LYS A 86 -20.52 -3.52 3.27
CA LYS A 86 -19.42 -2.72 2.75
C LYS A 86 -18.63 -1.97 3.82
N ASN A 87 -19.28 -1.13 4.63
CA ASN A 87 -18.57 -0.27 5.59
C ASN A 87 -17.84 -1.06 6.69
N PRO A 88 -18.47 -2.05 7.36
CA PRO A 88 -17.76 -2.94 8.28
C PRO A 88 -16.59 -3.67 7.60
N MET A 89 -16.76 -4.14 6.36
CA MET A 89 -15.71 -4.85 5.63
C MET A 89 -14.51 -3.95 5.36
N GLU A 90 -14.73 -2.70 4.94
CA GLU A 90 -13.65 -1.74 4.73
C GLU A 90 -12.89 -1.44 6.04
N THR A 91 -13.60 -1.32 7.16
CA THR A 91 -12.98 -1.15 8.49
C THR A 91 -12.14 -2.36 8.88
N ILE A 92 -12.62 -3.57 8.64
CA ILE A 92 -11.87 -4.81 8.92
C ILE A 92 -10.60 -4.87 8.09
N LEU A 93 -10.68 -4.59 6.79
CA LEU A 93 -9.51 -4.56 5.90
C LEU A 93 -8.46 -3.56 6.38
N GLN A 94 -8.89 -2.34 6.70
CA GLN A 94 -8.00 -1.30 7.21
C GLN A 94 -7.34 -1.70 8.52
N LYS A 95 -8.12 -2.06 9.53
CA LYS A 95 -7.59 -2.34 10.88
C LYS A 95 -6.77 -3.61 10.95
N SER A 96 -7.15 -4.66 10.24
CA SER A 96 -6.35 -5.88 10.14
C SER A 96 -4.98 -5.60 9.52
N THR A 97 -4.95 -4.76 8.50
CA THR A 97 -3.70 -4.36 7.83
C THR A 97 -2.83 -3.51 8.78
N GLU A 98 -3.41 -2.53 9.46
CA GLU A 98 -2.71 -1.71 10.45
C GLU A 98 -2.12 -2.55 11.60
N LEU A 99 -2.78 -3.64 11.98
CA LEU A 99 -2.32 -4.59 13.00
C LEU A 99 -1.31 -5.62 12.49
N GLY A 100 -0.99 -5.60 11.19
CA GLY A 100 0.05 -6.44 10.61
C GLY A 100 -0.38 -7.86 10.25
N VAL A 101 -1.67 -8.10 10.01
CA VAL A 101 -2.15 -9.36 9.46
C VAL A 101 -1.47 -9.62 8.12
N SER A 102 -0.91 -10.81 7.92
CA SER A 102 -0.14 -11.15 6.71
C SER A 102 -1.02 -11.53 5.53
N LYS A 103 -2.25 -11.99 5.79
CA LYS A 103 -3.19 -12.41 4.75
C LYS A 103 -4.61 -12.31 5.24
N ILE A 104 -5.49 -11.79 4.40
CA ILE A 104 -6.93 -11.77 4.63
C ILE A 104 -7.59 -12.72 3.64
N ILE A 105 -8.40 -13.64 4.15
CA ILE A 105 -9.09 -14.66 3.38
C ILE A 105 -10.60 -14.42 3.50
N PRO A 106 -11.23 -13.71 2.54
CA PRO A 106 -12.66 -13.53 2.53
C PRO A 106 -13.37 -14.86 2.27
N ILE A 107 -14.36 -15.18 3.10
CA ILE A 107 -15.14 -16.40 3.02
C ILE A 107 -16.58 -16.05 2.67
N VAL A 108 -17.16 -16.81 1.76
CA VAL A 108 -18.60 -16.81 1.48
C VAL A 108 -19.20 -18.11 2.02
N SER A 109 -19.98 -18.04 3.07
CA SER A 109 -20.69 -19.18 3.63
C SER A 109 -22.16 -19.17 3.20
N GLU A 110 -22.88 -20.22 3.49
CA GLU A 110 -24.32 -20.37 3.17
C GLU A 110 -25.16 -19.20 3.66
N ARG A 111 -24.90 -18.72 4.88
CA ARG A 111 -25.65 -17.63 5.54
C ARG A 111 -25.06 -16.24 5.32
N THR A 112 -24.01 -16.10 4.52
CA THR A 112 -23.43 -14.79 4.21
C THR A 112 -24.34 -14.02 3.28
N GLU A 113 -24.81 -12.84 3.70
CA GLU A 113 -25.69 -11.97 2.88
C GLU A 113 -24.93 -11.41 1.66
N VAL A 114 -23.70 -10.96 1.89
CA VAL A 114 -22.82 -10.40 0.84
C VAL A 114 -22.05 -11.53 0.19
N LYS A 115 -22.25 -11.75 -1.10
CA LYS A 115 -21.65 -12.89 -1.83
C LYS A 115 -20.40 -12.53 -2.62
N ASP A 116 -20.07 -11.23 -2.74
CA ASP A 116 -18.91 -10.77 -3.49
C ASP A 116 -18.21 -9.59 -2.81
N LEU A 117 -16.93 -9.44 -3.10
CA LEU A 117 -16.08 -8.37 -2.60
C LEU A 117 -15.51 -7.59 -3.81
N ASN A 118 -15.58 -6.27 -3.75
CA ASN A 118 -14.85 -5.45 -4.70
C ASN A 118 -13.36 -5.50 -4.38
N TYR A 119 -12.62 -6.37 -5.08
CA TYR A 119 -11.20 -6.63 -4.84
C TYR A 119 -10.31 -5.42 -5.15
N GLU A 120 -10.64 -4.62 -6.15
CA GLU A 120 -9.89 -3.40 -6.47
C GLU A 120 -9.99 -2.39 -5.32
N ARG A 121 -11.20 -2.17 -4.81
CA ARG A 121 -11.42 -1.31 -3.64
C ARG A 121 -10.75 -1.87 -2.39
N ALA A 122 -10.88 -3.17 -2.13
CA ALA A 122 -10.23 -3.84 -1.01
C ALA A 122 -8.70 -3.69 -1.05
N ARG A 123 -8.12 -3.90 -2.22
CA ARG A 123 -6.68 -3.72 -2.44
C ARG A 123 -6.23 -2.28 -2.16
N LYS A 124 -6.98 -1.30 -2.64
CA LYS A 124 -6.69 0.12 -2.40
C LYS A 124 -6.68 0.43 -0.90
N ILE A 125 -7.67 -0.03 -0.16
CA ILE A 125 -7.75 0.15 1.31
C ILE A 125 -6.53 -0.47 2.01
N VAL A 126 -6.15 -1.69 1.63
CA VAL A 126 -4.97 -2.37 2.22
C VAL A 126 -3.68 -1.60 1.92
N ILE A 127 -3.51 -1.10 0.70
CA ILE A 127 -2.35 -0.28 0.33
C ILE A 127 -2.31 1.00 1.17
N GLU A 128 -3.39 1.75 1.21
CA GLU A 128 -3.51 2.99 1.99
C GLU A 128 -3.25 2.75 3.49
N ALA A 129 -3.76 1.64 4.04
CA ALA A 129 -3.53 1.27 5.43
C ALA A 129 -2.07 0.83 5.73
N THR A 130 -1.34 0.33 4.72
CA THR A 130 0.06 -0.07 4.87
C THR A 130 1.02 1.13 4.81
N GLU A 131 0.65 2.20 4.14
CA GLU A 131 1.52 3.38 3.96
C GLU A 131 1.99 4.01 5.28
N PRO A 132 1.13 4.25 6.29
CA PRO A 132 1.54 4.87 7.56
C PRO A 132 2.27 3.92 8.51
N VAL A 133 2.22 2.61 8.31
CA VAL A 133 2.84 1.61 9.20
C VAL A 133 4.16 1.09 8.64
N SER A 134 5.01 0.57 9.53
CA SER A 134 6.37 0.12 9.17
C SER A 134 6.42 -1.25 8.47
N TYR A 135 5.30 -1.84 8.10
CA TYR A 135 5.25 -3.12 7.41
C TYR A 135 5.59 -2.98 5.93
N THR A 136 6.39 -3.89 5.40
CA THR A 136 6.79 -3.94 3.99
C THR A 136 6.06 -5.03 3.20
N HIS A 137 5.24 -5.85 3.87
CA HIS A 137 4.43 -6.87 3.21
C HIS A 137 3.00 -6.36 2.97
N LEU A 138 2.47 -6.66 1.82
CA LEU A 138 1.09 -6.40 1.46
C LEU A 138 0.27 -7.67 1.57
N THR A 139 -0.81 -7.55 2.31
CA THR A 139 -1.84 -8.58 2.38
C THR A 139 -2.78 -8.41 1.20
N LEU A 140 -2.92 -9.42 0.37
CA LEU A 140 -3.92 -9.42 -0.70
C LEU A 140 -5.04 -10.39 -0.33
N PRO A 141 -6.29 -9.93 -0.33
CA PRO A 141 -7.43 -10.81 -0.10
C PRO A 141 -7.55 -11.84 -1.23
N THR A 142 -7.57 -13.12 -0.87
CA THR A 142 -7.73 -14.23 -1.81
C THR A 142 -9.10 -14.86 -1.57
N LYS A 143 -9.94 -14.91 -2.59
CA LYS A 143 -11.31 -15.45 -2.48
C LYS A 143 -11.29 -16.94 -2.16
N ARG A 144 -12.00 -17.34 -1.12
CA ARG A 144 -12.38 -18.75 -0.86
C ARG A 144 -13.88 -18.87 -0.71
N ILE A 145 -14.44 -19.87 -1.35
CA ILE A 145 -15.84 -20.27 -1.21
C ILE A 145 -15.87 -21.52 -0.34
N VAL A 146 -16.60 -21.45 0.73
CA VAL A 146 -16.82 -22.58 1.65
C VAL A 146 -18.29 -22.88 1.71
#